data_3ea837887551fdb4cf3ca30bc179e0fc
#
_entry.id   3ea837887551fdb4cf3ca30bc179e0fc
#
_cell.length_a   1.000
_cell.length_b   1.000
_cell.length_c   1.000
_cell.angle_alpha   90.00
_cell.angle_beta   90.00
_cell.angle_gamma   90.00
#
_symmetry.space_group_name_H-M   'P 1'
#
loop_
_entity.id
_entity.type
_entity.pdbx_description
1 polymer ?
#
loop_
_entity_poly.entity_id
_entity_poly.type
_entity_poly.pdbx_seq_one_letter_code
_entity_poly.pdbx_strand_id
1 'polypeptide(L)'
;MDNKDDNKPHPNQHVPLAYENKKFLNGPDGRILRILAEYQEPLAKFRRERIQDTIVFFGSARFVSREEAEAALTGVRKLPPDTLDLQEKFKRAKSVVEMSQYYEAARRLAFLITQWTETLSQPRHRFVVCTGGGPGIMEAANRGAFDAGGKTIGLNINLPFEQVPNDYITPALNFEFHYFFMRKLWFAYLAKALVVFPGGFGTFDEMFELLTLAQTEKLAKHICVVVYGKSYWDKVVNLDAMVDALATKAQHEALEAVS
;
A
#
# COMPACT_ATOMS: atom_id res chain seq x y z
N MET A 1 -14.81 -21.98 52.39
CA MET A 1 -16.00 -22.45 51.63
C MET A 1 -15.73 -22.12 50.19
N ASP A 2 -15.10 -23.08 49.48
CA ASP A 2 -14.71 -22.94 48.08
C ASP A 2 -15.94 -23.19 47.20
N ASN A 3 -16.28 -22.18 46.44
CA ASN A 3 -17.38 -22.24 45.46
C ASN A 3 -16.90 -23.03 44.23
N LYS A 4 -17.05 -24.38 44.26
CA LYS A 4 -16.64 -25.31 43.19
C LYS A 4 -17.73 -25.62 42.18
N ASP A 5 -18.79 -24.82 42.05
CA ASP A 5 -19.98 -25.21 41.26
C ASP A 5 -20.20 -24.39 39.95
N ASP A 6 -19.28 -23.47 39.58
CA ASP A 6 -19.52 -22.65 38.39
C ASP A 6 -19.07 -23.25 37.04
N ASN A 7 -18.68 -24.53 37.01
CA ASN A 7 -18.17 -25.16 35.78
C ASN A 7 -19.03 -26.34 35.26
N LYS A 8 -20.27 -26.45 35.69
CA LYS A 8 -21.20 -27.41 35.06
C LYS A 8 -21.89 -26.77 33.87
N PRO A 9 -21.75 -27.33 32.67
CA PRO A 9 -22.46 -26.79 31.50
C PRO A 9 -23.98 -26.89 31.76
N HIS A 10 -24.66 -25.74 31.67
CA HIS A 10 -26.13 -25.74 31.72
C HIS A 10 -26.69 -26.54 30.54
N PRO A 11 -27.62 -27.46 30.76
CA PRO A 11 -28.09 -28.40 29.74
C PRO A 11 -28.80 -27.77 28.53
N ASN A 12 -28.99 -26.46 28.51
CA ASN A 12 -29.69 -25.73 27.43
C ASN A 12 -28.84 -24.59 26.79
N GLN A 13 -27.51 -24.55 26.97
CA GLN A 13 -26.69 -23.61 26.25
C GLN A 13 -26.45 -24.12 24.82
N HIS A 14 -26.97 -23.38 23.85
CA HIS A 14 -26.71 -23.64 22.43
C HIS A 14 -25.21 -23.41 22.14
N VAL A 15 -24.48 -24.47 21.81
CA VAL A 15 -23.07 -24.38 21.41
C VAL A 15 -23.01 -23.77 20.01
N PRO A 16 -22.27 -22.68 19.80
CA PRO A 16 -22.16 -22.05 18.48
C PRO A 16 -21.48 -23.01 17.50
N LEU A 17 -21.84 -22.88 16.22
CA LEU A 17 -21.09 -23.55 15.14
C LEU A 17 -19.65 -23.09 15.16
N ALA A 18 -18.70 -23.98 14.82
CA ALA A 18 -17.27 -23.69 14.93
C ALA A 18 -16.85 -22.39 14.18
N TYR A 19 -17.45 -22.13 13.02
CA TYR A 19 -17.19 -20.92 12.22
C TYR A 19 -17.91 -19.66 12.75
N GLU A 20 -18.76 -19.77 13.75
CA GLU A 20 -19.40 -18.66 14.47
C GLU A 20 -18.77 -18.44 15.85
N ASN A 21 -17.93 -19.38 16.31
CA ASN A 21 -17.25 -19.29 17.59
C ASN A 21 -16.07 -18.30 17.54
N LYS A 22 -16.37 -17.03 17.83
CA LYS A 22 -15.36 -15.95 17.84
C LYS A 22 -14.20 -16.22 18.79
N LYS A 23 -14.43 -16.87 19.94
CA LYS A 23 -13.36 -17.20 20.89
C LYS A 23 -12.36 -18.20 20.28
N PHE A 24 -12.85 -19.22 19.60
CA PHE A 24 -12.01 -20.16 18.85
C PHE A 24 -11.32 -19.48 17.67
N LEU A 25 -12.07 -18.78 16.82
CA LEU A 25 -11.52 -18.13 15.62
C LEU A 25 -10.46 -17.09 15.93
N ASN A 26 -10.60 -16.33 17.03
CA ASN A 26 -9.63 -15.32 17.44
C ASN A 26 -8.52 -15.89 18.35
N GLY A 27 -8.66 -17.13 18.81
CA GLY A 27 -7.65 -17.82 19.61
C GLY A 27 -6.44 -18.32 18.78
N PRO A 28 -5.43 -18.86 19.45
CA PRO A 28 -4.24 -19.42 18.78
C PRO A 28 -4.59 -20.52 17.77
N ASP A 29 -5.52 -21.40 18.10
CA ASP A 29 -5.93 -22.55 17.27
C ASP A 29 -6.69 -22.12 16.00
N GLY A 30 -7.33 -20.94 16.00
CA GLY A 30 -7.98 -20.35 14.83
C GLY A 30 -7.05 -19.70 13.82
N ARG A 31 -5.73 -19.67 14.06
CA ARG A 31 -4.75 -18.96 13.22
C ARG A 31 -4.80 -19.37 11.74
N ILE A 32 -4.82 -20.66 11.47
CA ILE A 32 -4.85 -21.19 10.08
C ILE A 32 -6.12 -20.74 9.36
N LEU A 33 -7.26 -20.72 10.04
CA LEU A 33 -8.53 -20.27 9.46
C LEU A 33 -8.48 -18.78 9.13
N ARG A 34 -7.86 -17.97 9.99
CA ARG A 34 -7.67 -16.53 9.71
C ARG A 34 -6.76 -16.29 8.51
N ILE A 35 -5.64 -17.05 8.39
CA ILE A 35 -4.75 -16.98 7.22
C ILE A 35 -5.52 -17.35 5.94
N LEU A 36 -6.29 -18.43 5.98
CA LEU A 36 -7.13 -18.83 4.84
C LEU A 36 -8.20 -17.77 4.51
N ALA A 37 -8.80 -17.13 5.51
CA ALA A 37 -9.74 -16.04 5.29
C ALA A 37 -9.10 -14.86 4.55
N GLU A 38 -7.89 -14.44 4.97
CA GLU A 38 -7.13 -13.37 4.30
C GLU A 38 -6.63 -13.74 2.89
N TYR A 39 -6.62 -15.01 2.55
CA TYR A 39 -6.42 -15.48 1.18
C TYR A 39 -7.74 -15.50 0.39
N GLN A 40 -8.80 -16.08 0.94
CA GLN A 40 -10.03 -16.33 0.20
C GLN A 40 -10.88 -15.08 -0.01
N GLU A 41 -10.94 -14.17 0.97
CA GLU A 41 -11.77 -12.97 0.85
C GLU A 41 -11.29 -12.05 -0.29
N PRO A 42 -10.00 -11.66 -0.38
CA PRO A 42 -9.53 -10.87 -1.52
C PRO A 42 -9.71 -11.58 -2.86
N LEU A 43 -9.42 -12.88 -2.93
CA LEU A 43 -9.61 -13.68 -4.15
C LEU A 43 -11.06 -13.64 -4.63
N ALA A 44 -12.03 -13.81 -3.72
CA ALA A 44 -13.45 -13.77 -4.05
C ALA A 44 -13.90 -12.38 -4.50
N LYS A 45 -13.44 -11.32 -3.80
CA LYS A 45 -13.77 -9.93 -4.13
C LYS A 45 -13.16 -9.51 -5.46
N PHE A 46 -11.89 -9.84 -5.74
CA PHE A 46 -11.25 -9.55 -7.03
C PHE A 46 -11.98 -10.23 -8.20
N ARG A 47 -12.41 -11.47 -8.03
CA ARG A 47 -13.22 -12.16 -9.05
C ARG A 47 -14.59 -11.49 -9.27
N ARG A 48 -15.27 -11.11 -8.19
CA ARG A 48 -16.58 -10.44 -8.25
C ARG A 48 -16.48 -9.07 -8.91
N GLU A 49 -15.45 -8.32 -8.56
CA GLU A 49 -15.16 -6.99 -9.10
C GLU A 49 -14.47 -7.05 -10.47
N ARG A 50 -14.23 -8.26 -11.01
CA ARG A 50 -13.58 -8.51 -12.31
C ARG A 50 -12.19 -7.88 -12.43
N ILE A 51 -11.42 -7.83 -11.35
CA ILE A 51 -10.03 -7.36 -11.37
C ILE A 51 -9.17 -8.44 -12.02
N GLN A 52 -8.38 -8.07 -13.02
CA GLN A 52 -7.48 -8.99 -13.72
C GLN A 52 -6.03 -8.79 -13.27
N ASP A 53 -5.57 -7.56 -13.27
CA ASP A 53 -4.21 -7.20 -12.87
C ASP A 53 -4.16 -5.77 -12.29
N THR A 54 -3.04 -5.45 -11.62
CA THR A 54 -2.86 -4.21 -10.88
C THR A 54 -1.56 -3.51 -11.24
N ILE A 55 -1.51 -2.20 -11.03
CA ILE A 55 -0.29 -1.42 -10.87
C ILE A 55 -0.21 -0.97 -9.41
N VAL A 56 0.88 -1.34 -8.75
CA VAL A 56 1.06 -1.09 -7.32
C VAL A 56 1.87 0.19 -7.13
N PHE A 57 1.39 1.07 -6.26
CA PHE A 57 2.07 2.31 -5.88
C PHE A 57 2.56 2.23 -4.45
N PHE A 58 3.86 2.42 -4.26
CA PHE A 58 4.50 2.56 -2.94
C PHE A 58 5.17 3.91 -2.79
N GLY A 59 5.22 4.40 -1.55
CA GLY A 59 5.87 5.64 -1.20
C GLY A 59 5.55 6.07 0.22
N SER A 60 6.07 7.23 0.60
CA SER A 60 5.91 7.77 1.95
C SER A 60 4.45 8.10 2.28
N ALA A 61 4.01 7.68 3.45
CA ALA A 61 2.73 8.09 4.04
C ALA A 61 2.73 9.54 4.57
N ARG A 62 3.89 10.23 4.54
CA ARG A 62 4.06 11.57 5.12
C ARG A 62 3.95 12.70 4.10
N PHE A 63 3.85 12.40 2.83
CA PHE A 63 3.66 13.43 1.81
C PHE A 63 2.19 13.85 1.79
N VAL A 64 1.97 15.15 1.68
CA VAL A 64 0.64 15.75 1.63
C VAL A 64 0.43 16.44 0.29
N SER A 65 -0.82 16.76 -0.03
CA SER A 65 -1.16 17.53 -1.22
C SER A 65 -0.48 18.91 -1.20
N ARG A 66 -0.31 19.50 -2.37
CA ARG A 66 0.26 20.84 -2.46
C ARG A 66 -0.58 21.86 -1.73
N GLU A 67 -1.90 21.74 -1.82
CA GLU A 67 -2.85 22.61 -1.14
C GLU A 67 -2.65 22.59 0.39
N GLU A 68 -2.57 21.41 0.98
CA GLU A 68 -2.34 21.24 2.42
C GLU A 68 -0.95 21.76 2.83
N ALA A 69 0.08 21.47 2.04
CA ALA A 69 1.43 21.95 2.29
C ALA A 69 1.53 23.49 2.28
N GLU A 70 0.91 24.14 1.29
CA GLU A 70 0.87 25.60 1.18
C GLU A 70 0.02 26.24 2.29
N ALA A 71 -1.09 25.62 2.69
CA ALA A 71 -1.90 26.04 3.82
C ALA A 71 -1.09 25.97 5.13
N ALA A 72 -0.36 24.88 5.37
CA ALA A 72 0.52 24.74 6.53
C ALA A 72 1.62 25.77 6.55
N LEU A 73 2.28 26.03 5.41
CA LEU A 73 3.31 27.08 5.29
C LEU A 73 2.73 28.47 5.57
N THR A 74 1.53 28.74 5.08
CA THR A 74 0.82 30.01 5.33
C THR A 74 0.49 30.16 6.82
N GLY A 75 0.10 29.05 7.48
CA GLY A 75 -0.10 29.02 8.94
C GLY A 75 1.17 29.40 9.70
N VAL A 76 2.32 28.82 9.34
CA VAL A 76 3.60 29.14 9.97
C VAL A 76 4.01 30.61 9.76
N ARG A 77 3.73 31.19 8.60
CA ARG A 77 4.03 32.61 8.30
C ARG A 77 3.23 33.59 9.16
N LYS A 78 2.07 33.18 9.69
CA LYS A 78 1.21 33.99 10.55
C LYS A 78 1.58 33.90 12.03
N LEU A 79 2.54 33.06 12.40
CA LEU A 79 2.99 32.94 13.79
C LEU A 79 3.72 34.20 14.24
N PRO A 80 3.62 34.59 15.54
CA PRO A 80 4.35 35.72 16.11
C PRO A 80 5.87 35.55 15.94
N PRO A 81 6.63 36.65 15.75
CA PRO A 81 8.09 36.61 15.58
C PRO A 81 8.87 35.99 16.74
N ASP A 82 8.31 36.02 17.92
CA ASP A 82 8.85 35.45 19.17
C ASP A 82 8.50 33.97 19.38
N THR A 83 7.84 33.34 18.40
CA THR A 83 7.51 31.91 18.46
C THR A 83 8.78 31.05 18.55
N LEU A 84 8.84 30.17 19.55
CA LEU A 84 9.95 29.23 19.72
C LEU A 84 10.16 28.41 18.43
N ASP A 85 11.42 28.33 17.97
CA ASP A 85 11.85 27.57 16.79
C ASP A 85 11.15 27.97 15.47
N LEU A 86 10.73 29.24 15.36
CA LEU A 86 10.01 29.73 14.16
C LEU A 86 10.77 29.48 12.85
N GLN A 87 12.08 29.69 12.83
CA GLN A 87 12.90 29.44 11.64
C GLN A 87 12.93 27.97 11.26
N GLU A 88 13.00 27.07 12.22
CA GLU A 88 12.98 25.64 11.97
C GLU A 88 11.61 25.17 11.48
N LYS A 89 10.53 25.67 12.10
CA LYS A 89 9.15 25.42 11.64
C LYS A 89 8.95 25.89 10.20
N PHE A 90 9.47 27.06 9.86
CA PHE A 90 9.40 27.62 8.51
C PHE A 90 10.19 26.76 7.50
N LYS A 91 11.42 26.36 7.86
CA LYS A 91 12.24 25.46 7.03
C LYS A 91 11.56 24.13 6.77
N ARG A 92 10.97 23.53 7.82
CA ARG A 92 10.21 22.27 7.70
C ARG A 92 8.98 22.43 6.81
N ALA A 93 8.18 23.47 7.00
CA ALA A 93 6.99 23.73 6.19
C ALA A 93 7.35 23.97 4.72
N LYS A 94 8.45 24.68 4.44
CA LYS A 94 8.97 24.85 3.08
C LYS A 94 9.38 23.52 2.44
N SER A 95 10.06 22.66 3.19
CA SER A 95 10.43 21.32 2.71
C SER A 95 9.19 20.46 2.43
N VAL A 96 8.13 20.56 3.22
CA VAL A 96 6.87 19.88 2.95
C VAL A 96 6.25 20.33 1.63
N VAL A 97 6.28 21.63 1.33
CA VAL A 97 5.83 22.17 0.02
C VAL A 97 6.68 21.61 -1.14
N GLU A 98 8.00 21.55 -0.96
CA GLU A 98 8.88 20.95 -1.98
C GLU A 98 8.58 19.47 -2.20
N MET A 99 8.33 18.72 -1.13
CA MET A 99 8.01 17.28 -1.21
C MET A 99 6.61 16.98 -1.74
N SER A 100 5.68 17.92 -1.66
CA SER A 100 4.32 17.74 -2.19
C SER A 100 4.29 17.47 -3.71
N GLN A 101 5.35 17.82 -4.44
CA GLN A 101 5.49 17.47 -5.85
C GLN A 101 5.34 15.95 -6.10
N TYR A 102 5.79 15.12 -5.17
CA TYR A 102 5.67 13.66 -5.29
C TYR A 102 4.23 13.18 -5.11
N TYR A 103 3.47 13.82 -4.21
CA TYR A 103 2.04 13.54 -4.06
C TYR A 103 1.30 13.88 -5.37
N GLU A 104 1.51 15.07 -5.91
CA GLU A 104 0.86 15.50 -7.15
C GLU A 104 1.27 14.63 -8.36
N ALA A 105 2.55 14.24 -8.44
CA ALA A 105 3.03 13.34 -9.48
C ALA A 105 2.37 11.95 -9.38
N ALA A 106 2.25 11.38 -8.18
CA ALA A 106 1.60 10.09 -7.96
C ALA A 106 0.12 10.15 -8.34
N ARG A 107 -0.60 11.20 -7.91
CA ARG A 107 -2.00 11.45 -8.27
C ARG A 107 -2.18 11.56 -9.78
N ARG A 108 -1.32 12.37 -10.42
CA ARG A 108 -1.39 12.58 -11.89
C ARG A 108 -1.08 11.32 -12.67
N LEU A 109 -0.07 10.56 -12.27
CA LEU A 109 0.27 9.29 -12.93
C LEU A 109 -0.86 8.27 -12.80
N ALA A 110 -1.40 8.09 -11.61
CA ALA A 110 -2.54 7.18 -11.38
C ALA A 110 -3.78 7.59 -12.18
N PHE A 111 -4.06 8.88 -12.27
CA PHE A 111 -5.12 9.42 -13.11
C PHE A 111 -4.91 9.06 -14.59
N LEU A 112 -3.73 9.31 -15.14
CA LEU A 112 -3.41 9.03 -16.54
C LEU A 112 -3.47 7.54 -16.86
N ILE A 113 -2.94 6.69 -15.98
CA ILE A 113 -3.01 5.24 -16.13
C ILE A 113 -4.48 4.81 -16.17
N THR A 114 -5.29 5.28 -15.24
CA THR A 114 -6.71 4.90 -15.18
C THR A 114 -7.47 5.38 -16.41
N GLN A 115 -7.27 6.61 -16.86
CA GLN A 115 -7.86 7.08 -18.13
C GLN A 115 -7.46 6.18 -19.32
N TRP A 116 -6.20 5.82 -19.40
CA TRP A 116 -5.72 4.94 -20.45
C TRP A 116 -6.38 3.55 -20.36
N THR A 117 -6.49 2.97 -19.16
CA THR A 117 -7.06 1.63 -18.99
C THR A 117 -8.54 1.57 -19.35
N GLU A 118 -9.29 2.65 -19.14
CA GLU A 118 -10.72 2.74 -19.55
C GLU A 118 -10.87 2.71 -21.09
N THR A 119 -9.81 3.03 -21.86
CA THR A 119 -9.83 2.88 -23.32
C THR A 119 -9.64 1.44 -23.78
N LEU A 120 -9.19 0.54 -22.90
CA LEU A 120 -8.97 -0.86 -23.21
C LEU A 120 -10.30 -1.59 -23.19
N SER A 121 -10.84 -1.92 -24.35
CA SER A 121 -12.08 -2.71 -24.51
C SER A 121 -11.91 -4.14 -24.02
N GLN A 122 -11.87 -4.34 -22.70
CA GLN A 122 -11.64 -5.62 -22.04
C GLN A 122 -12.80 -6.00 -21.12
N PRO A 123 -13.18 -7.29 -21.01
CA PRO A 123 -14.26 -7.73 -20.14
C PRO A 123 -13.93 -7.64 -18.65
N ARG A 124 -12.66 -7.39 -18.30
CA ARG A 124 -12.14 -7.29 -16.94
C ARG A 124 -11.34 -6.01 -16.77
N HIS A 125 -11.32 -5.47 -15.56
CA HIS A 125 -10.50 -4.31 -15.22
C HIS A 125 -9.03 -4.69 -15.17
N ARG A 126 -8.24 -4.03 -16.00
CA ARG A 126 -6.79 -4.21 -16.09
C ARG A 126 -6.05 -3.03 -15.50
N PHE A 127 -4.85 -3.30 -14.98
CA PHE A 127 -3.93 -2.27 -14.45
C PHE A 127 -4.58 -1.37 -13.40
N VAL A 128 -5.45 -1.96 -12.56
CA VAL A 128 -6.14 -1.22 -11.50
C VAL A 128 -5.12 -0.72 -10.47
N VAL A 129 -5.23 0.55 -10.09
CA VAL A 129 -4.35 1.15 -9.08
C VAL A 129 -4.54 0.46 -7.74
N CYS A 130 -3.44 -0.03 -7.18
CA CYS A 130 -3.39 -0.73 -5.90
C CYS A 130 -2.35 -0.08 -4.98
N THR A 131 -2.70 0.14 -3.73
CA THR A 131 -1.85 0.75 -2.72
C THR A 131 -1.97 0.05 -1.37
N GLY A 132 -1.16 0.46 -0.39
CA GLY A 132 -1.33 0.05 1.00
C GLY A 132 -2.51 0.72 1.73
N GLY A 133 -3.32 1.52 1.04
CA GLY A 133 -4.55 2.11 1.57
C GLY A 133 -4.38 3.28 2.53
N GLY A 134 -3.17 3.61 2.96
CA GLY A 134 -2.90 4.70 3.91
C GLY A 134 -2.83 6.09 3.25
N PRO A 135 -2.38 7.09 4.01
CA PRO A 135 -2.21 8.46 3.53
C PRO A 135 -0.98 8.63 2.61
N GLY A 136 -0.72 9.83 2.18
CA GLY A 136 0.45 10.23 1.42
C GLY A 136 0.42 9.74 -0.03
N ILE A 137 1.49 9.11 -0.48
CA ILE A 137 1.59 8.60 -1.87
C ILE A 137 0.48 7.58 -2.16
N MET A 138 0.09 6.77 -1.18
CA MET A 138 -0.97 5.78 -1.33
C MET A 138 -2.32 6.47 -1.60
N GLU A 139 -2.64 7.48 -0.79
CA GLU A 139 -3.82 8.31 -0.99
C GLU A 139 -3.78 9.04 -2.33
N ALA A 140 -2.65 9.66 -2.67
CA ALA A 140 -2.49 10.37 -3.93
C ALA A 140 -2.80 9.48 -5.14
N ALA A 141 -2.29 8.24 -5.14
CA ALA A 141 -2.54 7.28 -6.20
C ALA A 141 -4.00 6.84 -6.26
N ASN A 142 -4.59 6.46 -5.11
CA ASN A 142 -6.02 6.12 -5.06
C ASN A 142 -6.89 7.30 -5.52
N ARG A 143 -6.60 8.52 -5.05
CA ARG A 143 -7.32 9.74 -5.46
C ARG A 143 -7.21 9.99 -6.95
N GLY A 144 -6.04 9.84 -7.54
CA GLY A 144 -5.85 10.02 -8.98
C GLY A 144 -6.70 9.05 -9.80
N ALA A 145 -6.76 7.77 -9.42
CA ALA A 145 -7.59 6.78 -10.07
C ALA A 145 -9.10 7.03 -9.85
N PHE A 146 -9.48 7.43 -8.64
CA PHE A 146 -10.85 7.83 -8.31
C PHE A 146 -11.31 9.04 -9.14
N ASP A 147 -10.49 10.08 -9.23
CA ASP A 147 -10.76 11.28 -10.03
C ASP A 147 -10.94 10.96 -11.53
N ALA A 148 -10.32 9.89 -12.03
CA ALA A 148 -10.49 9.38 -13.40
C ALA A 148 -11.72 8.47 -13.57
N GLY A 149 -12.49 8.22 -12.51
CA GLY A 149 -13.69 7.35 -12.53
C GLY A 149 -13.40 5.86 -12.45
N GLY A 150 -12.14 5.45 -12.22
CA GLY A 150 -11.73 4.05 -12.15
C GLY A 150 -11.85 3.44 -10.75
N LYS A 151 -11.74 2.10 -10.69
CA LYS A 151 -11.64 1.36 -9.43
C LYS A 151 -10.25 1.52 -8.82
N THR A 152 -10.21 1.50 -7.48
CA THR A 152 -8.96 1.56 -6.70
C THR A 152 -8.95 0.49 -5.61
N ILE A 153 -7.78 0.00 -5.26
CA ILE A 153 -7.58 -1.06 -4.29
C ILE A 153 -6.73 -0.53 -3.13
N GLY A 154 -7.18 -0.80 -1.89
CA GLY A 154 -6.42 -0.57 -0.66
C GLY A 154 -6.16 -1.87 0.07
N LEU A 155 -4.89 -2.23 0.26
CA LEU A 155 -4.45 -3.38 1.04
C LEU A 155 -3.87 -2.88 2.37
N ASN A 156 -4.73 -2.57 3.33
CA ASN A 156 -4.35 -2.03 4.62
C ASN A 156 -3.76 -3.12 5.52
N ILE A 157 -3.03 -2.70 6.53
CA ILE A 157 -2.50 -3.58 7.58
C ILE A 157 -2.95 -3.08 8.94
N ASN A 158 -3.43 -3.99 9.77
CA ASN A 158 -3.80 -3.67 11.15
C ASN A 158 -2.52 -3.43 11.97
N LEU A 159 -2.31 -2.17 12.38
CA LEU A 159 -1.18 -1.74 13.18
C LEU A 159 -1.64 -1.40 14.60
N PRO A 160 -0.73 -1.45 15.63
CA PRO A 160 -1.06 -1.07 17.00
C PRO A 160 -1.48 0.41 17.17
N PHE A 161 -1.17 1.25 16.19
CA PHE A 161 -1.63 2.64 16.10
C PHE A 161 -2.60 2.76 14.94
N GLU A 162 -3.67 3.51 15.12
CA GLU A 162 -4.72 3.65 14.12
C GLU A 162 -4.17 4.24 12.82
N GLN A 163 -4.31 3.49 11.74
CA GLN A 163 -4.14 3.97 10.38
C GLN A 163 -5.49 3.86 9.68
N VAL A 164 -6.14 5.01 9.48
CA VAL A 164 -7.43 5.06 8.78
C VAL A 164 -7.16 4.89 7.27
N PRO A 165 -7.87 3.97 6.60
CA PRO A 165 -7.84 3.90 5.15
C PRO A 165 -8.24 5.23 4.51
N ASN A 166 -7.61 5.59 3.39
CA ASN A 166 -7.99 6.82 2.68
C ASN A 166 -9.36 6.67 1.99
N ASP A 167 -10.05 7.80 1.81
CA ASP A 167 -11.44 7.87 1.32
C ASP A 167 -11.61 7.53 -0.17
N TYR A 168 -10.52 7.36 -0.93
CA TYR A 168 -10.55 7.16 -2.37
C TYR A 168 -10.51 5.69 -2.79
N ILE A 169 -10.54 4.76 -1.83
CA ILE A 169 -10.54 3.32 -2.11
C ILE A 169 -11.97 2.88 -2.46
N THR A 170 -12.10 2.07 -3.51
CA THR A 170 -13.38 1.44 -3.85
C THR A 170 -13.86 0.56 -2.68
N PRO A 171 -15.05 0.78 -2.10
CA PRO A 171 -15.46 0.12 -0.86
C PRO A 171 -15.36 -1.41 -0.90
N ALA A 172 -15.72 -2.03 -2.03
CA ALA A 172 -15.64 -3.48 -2.22
C ALA A 172 -14.18 -4.00 -2.32
N LEU A 173 -13.22 -3.11 -2.56
CA LEU A 173 -11.78 -3.40 -2.75
C LEU A 173 -10.91 -2.81 -1.64
N ASN A 174 -11.51 -2.47 -0.52
CA ASN A 174 -10.84 -2.06 0.70
C ASN A 174 -10.66 -3.29 1.60
N PHE A 175 -9.41 -3.66 1.88
CA PHE A 175 -9.05 -4.83 2.67
C PHE A 175 -8.21 -4.42 3.86
N GLU A 176 -8.33 -5.16 4.96
CA GLU A 176 -7.49 -5.02 6.14
C GLU A 176 -6.88 -6.38 6.49
N PHE A 177 -5.56 -6.44 6.59
CA PHE A 177 -4.80 -7.65 6.88
C PHE A 177 -4.24 -7.60 8.30
N HIS A 178 -4.28 -8.73 8.97
CA HIS A 178 -3.56 -8.96 10.23
C HIS A 178 -2.14 -9.49 9.94
N TYR A 179 -1.99 -10.30 8.90
CA TYR A 179 -0.72 -10.96 8.57
C TYR A 179 0.02 -10.21 7.44
N PHE A 180 1.21 -9.69 7.73
CA PHE A 180 2.04 -9.01 6.74
C PHE A 180 2.31 -9.85 5.50
N PHE A 181 2.64 -11.14 5.66
CA PHE A 181 2.94 -12.02 4.53
C PHE A 181 1.72 -12.25 3.61
N MET A 182 0.50 -12.24 4.16
CA MET A 182 -0.71 -12.34 3.34
C MET A 182 -0.94 -11.06 2.53
N ARG A 183 -0.75 -9.91 3.13
CA ARG A 183 -0.80 -8.63 2.42
C ARG A 183 0.25 -8.56 1.31
N LYS A 184 1.50 -8.94 1.60
CA LYS A 184 2.59 -8.99 0.62
C LYS A 184 2.29 -9.94 -0.55
N LEU A 185 1.73 -11.12 -0.27
CA LEU A 185 1.24 -12.02 -1.31
C LEU A 185 0.31 -11.28 -2.29
N TRP A 186 -0.66 -10.53 -1.79
CA TRP A 186 -1.65 -9.85 -2.61
C TRP A 186 -1.08 -8.68 -3.41
N PHE A 187 -0.07 -7.98 -2.92
CA PHE A 187 0.68 -7.02 -3.72
C PHE A 187 1.34 -7.69 -4.92
N ALA A 188 1.98 -8.83 -4.72
CA ALA A 188 2.67 -9.54 -5.79
C ALA A 188 1.71 -10.28 -6.75
N TYR A 189 0.60 -10.83 -6.25
CA TYR A 189 -0.24 -11.80 -6.97
C TYR A 189 -0.83 -11.26 -8.27
N LEU A 190 -1.36 -10.05 -8.28
CA LEU A 190 -1.97 -9.41 -9.44
C LEU A 190 -1.08 -8.34 -10.12
N ALA A 191 0.03 -7.95 -9.52
CA ALA A 191 0.86 -6.87 -10.02
C ALA A 191 1.42 -7.13 -11.42
N LYS A 192 1.34 -6.14 -12.29
CA LYS A 192 2.02 -6.06 -13.60
C LYS A 192 3.09 -4.98 -13.61
N ALA A 193 2.93 -3.99 -12.77
CA ALA A 193 3.94 -2.97 -12.56
C ALA A 193 3.96 -2.52 -11.10
N LEU A 194 5.11 -2.03 -10.69
CA LEU A 194 5.37 -1.39 -9.41
C LEU A 194 5.89 0.02 -9.67
N VAL A 195 5.27 1.01 -9.06
CA VAL A 195 5.73 2.39 -9.08
C VAL A 195 6.16 2.79 -7.67
N VAL A 196 7.45 3.07 -7.50
CA VAL A 196 8.05 3.37 -6.20
C VAL A 196 8.41 4.84 -6.13
N PHE A 197 7.67 5.58 -5.32
CA PHE A 197 7.95 6.98 -4.99
C PHE A 197 8.88 7.08 -3.77
N PRO A 198 9.50 8.24 -3.51
CA PRO A 198 10.29 8.45 -2.30
C PRO A 198 9.58 7.99 -1.04
N GLY A 199 10.28 7.22 -0.19
CA GLY A 199 9.68 6.62 0.99
C GLY A 199 10.71 6.08 1.99
N GLY A 200 10.23 5.59 3.11
CA GLY A 200 11.04 5.00 4.18
C GLY A 200 11.14 3.48 4.12
N PHE A 201 11.46 2.87 5.27
CA PHE A 201 11.69 1.43 5.39
C PHE A 201 10.57 0.55 4.85
N GLY A 202 9.29 0.90 5.07
CA GLY A 202 8.18 0.14 4.52
C GLY A 202 8.14 0.16 2.98
N THR A 203 8.54 1.29 2.35
CA THR A 203 8.67 1.37 0.90
C THR A 203 9.81 0.49 0.39
N PHE A 204 10.95 0.49 1.09
CA PHE A 204 12.09 -0.38 0.76
C PHE A 204 11.74 -1.86 0.92
N ASP A 205 11.09 -2.23 2.00
CA ASP A 205 10.69 -3.61 2.29
C ASP A 205 9.85 -4.19 1.15
N GLU A 206 8.83 -3.48 0.71
CA GLU A 206 7.97 -3.93 -0.39
C GLU A 206 8.69 -3.89 -1.76
N MET A 207 9.53 -2.89 -1.99
CA MET A 207 10.31 -2.80 -3.22
C MET A 207 11.30 -3.96 -3.34
N PHE A 208 12.09 -4.22 -2.32
CA PHE A 208 13.11 -5.26 -2.36
C PHE A 208 12.51 -6.67 -2.37
N GLU A 209 11.36 -6.89 -1.75
CA GLU A 209 10.68 -8.16 -1.88
C GLU A 209 10.28 -8.45 -3.33
N LEU A 210 9.63 -7.49 -4.01
CA LEU A 210 9.23 -7.67 -5.39
C LEU A 210 10.42 -7.79 -6.35
N LEU A 211 11.50 -7.03 -6.11
CA LEU A 211 12.75 -7.17 -6.86
C LEU A 211 13.36 -8.56 -6.65
N THR A 212 13.37 -9.08 -5.42
CA THR A 212 13.85 -10.42 -5.10
C THR A 212 13.01 -11.51 -5.80
N LEU A 213 11.69 -11.36 -5.78
CA LEU A 213 10.79 -12.30 -6.46
C LEU A 213 10.97 -12.26 -7.98
N ALA A 214 11.23 -11.09 -8.56
CA ALA A 214 11.54 -10.94 -9.96
C ALA A 214 12.91 -11.58 -10.32
N GLN A 215 13.96 -11.26 -9.52
CA GLN A 215 15.31 -11.80 -9.69
C GLN A 215 15.36 -13.34 -9.62
N THR A 216 14.60 -13.93 -8.70
CA THR A 216 14.59 -15.39 -8.47
C THR A 216 13.61 -16.13 -9.38
N GLU A 217 12.98 -15.43 -10.33
CA GLU A 217 11.97 -15.98 -11.26
C GLU A 217 10.81 -16.70 -10.54
N LYS A 218 10.56 -16.33 -9.26
CA LYS A 218 9.42 -16.87 -8.49
C LYS A 218 8.08 -16.30 -8.92
N LEU A 219 8.09 -15.19 -9.66
CA LEU A 219 6.90 -14.66 -10.31
C LEU A 219 6.80 -15.25 -11.72
N ALA A 220 5.72 -15.95 -12.00
CA ALA A 220 5.43 -16.51 -13.33
C ALA A 220 5.15 -15.43 -14.42
N LYS A 221 5.56 -14.17 -14.17
CA LYS A 221 5.31 -13.01 -15.03
C LYS A 221 6.38 -11.94 -14.81
N HIS A 222 6.69 -11.22 -15.87
CA HIS A 222 7.51 -10.01 -15.75
C HIS A 222 6.72 -8.90 -15.06
N ILE A 223 7.35 -8.22 -14.10
CA ILE A 223 6.84 -7.03 -13.44
C ILE A 223 7.74 -5.87 -13.85
N CYS A 224 7.14 -4.82 -14.42
CA CYS A 224 7.83 -3.56 -14.66
C CYS A 224 7.98 -2.82 -13.33
N VAL A 225 9.21 -2.41 -12.98
CA VAL A 225 9.49 -1.61 -11.77
C VAL A 225 9.94 -0.23 -12.18
N VAL A 226 9.21 0.78 -11.77
CA VAL A 226 9.53 2.20 -12.01
C VAL A 226 9.88 2.87 -10.69
N VAL A 227 11.11 3.36 -10.58
CA VAL A 227 11.58 4.10 -9.40
C VAL A 227 11.52 5.59 -9.73
N TYR A 228 10.52 6.28 -9.15
CA TYR A 228 10.27 7.70 -9.42
C TYR A 228 10.97 8.61 -8.42
N GLY A 229 11.60 9.69 -8.92
CA GLY A 229 12.27 10.67 -8.07
C GLY A 229 13.77 10.41 -7.92
N LYS A 230 14.49 10.29 -9.05
CA LYS A 230 15.94 10.03 -9.11
C LYS A 230 16.74 10.85 -8.10
N SER A 231 16.48 12.15 -7.99
CA SER A 231 17.19 13.05 -7.07
C SER A 231 17.06 12.68 -5.58
N TYR A 232 16.01 11.95 -5.21
CA TYR A 232 15.84 11.39 -3.87
C TYR A 232 16.62 10.07 -3.76
N TRP A 233 16.40 9.16 -4.70
CA TRP A 233 16.96 7.81 -4.65
C TRP A 233 18.47 7.79 -4.71
N ASP A 234 19.09 8.62 -5.56
CA ASP A 234 20.56 8.77 -5.65
C ASP A 234 21.23 9.20 -4.32
N LYS A 235 20.46 9.84 -3.42
CA LYS A 235 20.95 10.23 -2.08
C LYS A 235 20.77 9.17 -1.02
N VAL A 236 19.84 8.25 -1.23
CA VAL A 236 19.40 7.30 -0.20
C VAL A 236 19.93 5.91 -0.46
N VAL A 237 20.05 5.50 -1.72
CA VAL A 237 20.54 4.17 -2.12
C VAL A 237 21.21 4.26 -3.48
N ASN A 238 22.36 3.60 -3.61
CA ASN A 238 23.03 3.45 -4.90
C ASN A 238 22.52 2.18 -5.60
N LEU A 239 21.39 2.31 -6.32
CA LEU A 239 20.79 1.20 -7.04
C LEU A 239 21.69 0.67 -8.15
N ASP A 240 22.39 1.54 -8.88
CA ASP A 240 23.32 1.17 -9.96
C ASP A 240 24.43 0.27 -9.39
N ALA A 241 25.08 0.67 -8.30
CA ALA A 241 26.13 -0.13 -7.66
C ALA A 241 25.60 -1.46 -7.11
N MET A 242 24.34 -1.52 -6.66
CA MET A 242 23.71 -2.78 -6.23
C MET A 242 23.48 -3.71 -7.42
N VAL A 243 23.04 -3.19 -8.54
CA VAL A 243 22.85 -3.95 -9.77
C VAL A 243 24.19 -4.48 -10.25
N ASP A 244 25.21 -3.62 -10.39
CA ASP A 244 26.54 -3.99 -10.87
C ASP A 244 27.25 -5.04 -9.99
N ALA A 245 27.06 -4.93 -8.66
CA ALA A 245 27.71 -5.85 -7.71
C ALA A 245 27.02 -7.21 -7.61
N LEU A 246 25.71 -7.30 -7.89
CA LEU A 246 24.89 -8.47 -7.57
C LEU A 246 24.28 -9.13 -8.80
N ALA A 247 24.26 -8.46 -9.95
CA ALA A 247 23.59 -8.96 -11.13
C ALA A 247 24.47 -9.88 -11.97
N THR A 248 24.00 -11.08 -12.20
CA THR A 248 24.44 -11.88 -13.35
C THR A 248 23.90 -11.26 -14.64
N LYS A 249 24.44 -11.61 -15.81
CA LYS A 249 24.06 -11.02 -17.10
C LYS A 249 22.55 -11.01 -17.38
N ALA A 250 21.83 -12.07 -16.96
CA ALA A 250 20.37 -12.17 -17.07
C ALA A 250 19.63 -11.20 -16.13
N GLN A 251 20.25 -10.78 -15.03
CA GLN A 251 19.70 -9.85 -14.08
C GLN A 251 19.91 -8.39 -14.49
N HIS A 252 20.96 -8.09 -15.25
CA HIS A 252 21.17 -6.79 -15.89
C HIS A 252 20.02 -6.48 -16.89
N GLU A 253 19.67 -7.44 -17.73
CA GLU A 253 18.59 -7.27 -18.72
C GLU A 253 17.22 -7.01 -18.07
N ALA A 254 16.96 -7.59 -16.89
CA ALA A 254 15.71 -7.35 -16.13
C ALA A 254 15.67 -5.95 -15.45
N LEU A 255 16.84 -5.36 -15.18
CA LEU A 255 16.97 -4.08 -14.50
C LEU A 255 17.17 -2.89 -15.48
N GLU A 256 17.68 -3.12 -16.69
CA GLU A 256 17.68 -2.14 -17.78
C GLU A 256 16.27 -1.69 -18.21
N ALA A 257 15.26 -2.51 -17.91
CA ALA A 257 13.85 -2.13 -18.08
C ALA A 257 13.35 -1.11 -17.02
N VAL A 258 14.21 -0.68 -16.09
CA VAL A 258 13.91 0.23 -14.98
C VAL A 258 14.48 1.65 -15.21
N SER A 259 15.30 1.85 -16.25
CA SER A 259 15.89 3.14 -16.61
C SER A 259 15.01 4.01 -17.48
#